data_91cb30a159014e0342ed67d661b27e8b
#
_entry.id   91cb30a159014e0342ed67d661b27e8b
#
_cell.length_a   1.000
_cell.length_b   1.000
_cell.length_c   1.000
_cell.angle_alpha   90.00
_cell.angle_beta   90.00
_cell.angle_gamma   90.00
#
_symmetry.space_group_name_H-M   'P 1'
#
loop_
_entity.id
_entity.type
_entity.pdbx_description
1 polymer ?
#
loop_
_entity_poly.entity_id
_entity_poly.type
_entity_poly.pdbx_seq_one_letter_code
_entity_poly.pdbx_strand_id
1 'polypeptide(L)'
;SLENFQSHDNFSAESSSPLDPRFTFKNFVVGKSNELAFAAARRVSENNLVSFNPLFLFGGVGLGKTHLMHAIAWDIKERDPKRKIVYLSAEKFMYEFVKSLRYRDTMSFKDKLRSVDILMIDDIQFIAGKESTQEEFFHTFNSLVGQSKQIIISGDRAPSDLDGLEERLRSRLSFGLVGEIHKADYELRLSIL
;
A
#
# COMPACT_ATOMS: atom_id res chain seq x y z
N SER A 1 12.12 -0.99 -32.26
CA SER A 1 11.72 -0.10 -31.18
C SER A 1 10.30 -0.29 -30.66
N LEU A 2 9.49 -1.15 -31.27
CA LEU A 2 8.14 -1.53 -30.79
C LEU A 2 8.19 -2.65 -29.72
N GLU A 3 9.27 -3.42 -29.69
CA GLU A 3 9.46 -4.50 -28.71
C GLU A 3 9.78 -4.01 -27.30
N ASN A 4 10.33 -2.81 -27.17
CA ASN A 4 10.63 -2.21 -25.86
C ASN A 4 9.39 -1.59 -25.16
N PHE A 5 8.31 -1.32 -25.89
CA PHE A 5 7.09 -0.75 -25.31
C PHE A 5 6.20 -1.83 -24.68
N GLN A 6 6.22 -3.05 -25.21
CA GLN A 6 5.42 -4.16 -24.68
C GLN A 6 6.00 -4.79 -23.40
N SER A 7 7.32 -4.66 -23.19
CA SER A 7 7.97 -5.23 -21.99
C SER A 7 7.69 -4.44 -20.71
N HIS A 8 7.37 -3.14 -20.79
CA HIS A 8 7.08 -2.32 -19.62
C HIS A 8 5.64 -2.50 -19.09
N ASP A 9 4.67 -2.74 -19.96
CA ASP A 9 3.28 -2.93 -19.56
C ASP A 9 3.01 -4.32 -18.96
N ASN A 10 3.68 -5.35 -19.45
CA ASN A 10 3.56 -6.70 -18.89
C ASN A 10 4.16 -6.83 -17.49
N PHE A 11 5.10 -5.96 -17.15
CA PHE A 11 5.86 -6.08 -15.91
C PHE A 11 5.07 -5.58 -14.68
N SER A 12 4.34 -4.48 -14.79
CA SER A 12 3.51 -3.98 -13.67
C SER A 12 2.38 -4.96 -13.31
N ALA A 13 1.86 -5.68 -14.30
CA ALA A 13 0.85 -6.71 -14.09
C ALA A 13 1.41 -7.98 -13.41
N GLU A 14 2.66 -8.37 -13.71
CA GLU A 14 3.29 -9.56 -13.12
C GLU A 14 3.77 -9.35 -11.70
N SER A 15 4.16 -8.12 -11.33
CA SER A 15 4.69 -7.80 -9.99
C SER A 15 3.62 -7.45 -8.98
N SER A 16 2.44 -7.03 -9.42
CA SER A 16 1.32 -6.71 -8.55
C SER A 16 0.49 -7.93 -8.23
N SER A 17 0.07 -8.08 -6.97
CA SER A 17 -0.92 -9.08 -6.62
C SER A 17 -2.28 -8.72 -7.22
N PRO A 18 -3.12 -9.72 -7.57
CA PRO A 18 -4.43 -9.45 -8.13
C PRO A 18 -5.34 -8.71 -7.16
N LEU A 19 -6.20 -7.84 -7.70
CA LEU A 19 -7.19 -7.11 -6.91
C LEU A 19 -8.52 -7.87 -6.92
N ASP A 20 -9.17 -7.91 -5.76
CA ASP A 20 -10.52 -8.49 -5.65
C ASP A 20 -11.54 -7.51 -6.24
N PRO A 21 -12.31 -7.91 -7.27
CA PRO A 21 -13.29 -7.02 -7.91
C PRO A 21 -14.45 -6.60 -7.00
N ARG A 22 -14.65 -7.28 -5.88
CA ARG A 22 -15.66 -6.91 -4.88
C ARG A 22 -15.22 -5.76 -3.98
N PHE A 23 -13.92 -5.53 -3.86
CA PHE A 23 -13.35 -4.55 -2.93
C PHE A 23 -13.28 -3.16 -3.58
N THR A 24 -14.44 -2.58 -3.79
CA THR A 24 -14.61 -1.24 -4.35
C THR A 24 -15.10 -0.26 -3.27
N PHE A 25 -14.99 1.04 -3.52
CA PHE A 25 -15.58 2.05 -2.63
C PHE A 25 -17.09 1.88 -2.50
N LYS A 26 -17.76 1.55 -3.59
CA LYS A 26 -19.21 1.33 -3.62
C LYS A 26 -19.65 0.22 -2.66
N ASN A 27 -18.86 -0.82 -2.54
CA ASN A 27 -19.18 -1.98 -1.69
C ASN A 27 -18.68 -1.81 -0.25
N PHE A 28 -18.02 -0.71 0.08
CA PHE A 28 -17.49 -0.45 1.41
C PHE A 28 -18.56 0.20 2.29
N VAL A 29 -18.81 -0.39 3.46
CA VAL A 29 -19.79 0.14 4.41
C VAL A 29 -19.13 1.20 5.29
N VAL A 30 -19.52 2.45 5.11
CA VAL A 30 -18.99 3.59 5.86
C VAL A 30 -19.80 3.84 7.13
N GLY A 31 -19.09 4.05 8.23
CA GLY A 31 -19.70 4.40 9.51
C GLY A 31 -18.70 5.18 10.38
N LYS A 32 -19.08 5.50 11.60
CA LYS A 32 -18.24 6.28 12.53
C LYS A 32 -16.89 5.64 12.79
N SER A 33 -16.81 4.29 12.75
CA SER A 33 -15.60 3.53 13.02
C SER A 33 -14.54 3.64 11.92
N ASN A 34 -14.91 4.06 10.71
CA ASN A 34 -14.02 4.05 9.55
C ASN A 34 -14.17 5.27 8.63
N GLU A 35 -15.01 6.23 8.96
CA GLU A 35 -15.31 7.38 8.07
C GLU A 35 -14.06 8.22 7.74
N LEU A 36 -13.16 8.42 8.70
CA LEU A 36 -11.93 9.19 8.47
C LEU A 36 -10.97 8.43 7.56
N ALA A 37 -10.80 7.14 7.77
CA ALA A 37 -9.99 6.29 6.90
C ALA A 37 -10.55 6.22 5.48
N PHE A 38 -11.87 6.10 5.37
CA PHE A 38 -12.57 6.12 4.08
C PHE A 38 -12.37 7.45 3.35
N ALA A 39 -12.54 8.58 4.05
CA ALA A 39 -12.34 9.91 3.46
C ALA A 39 -10.90 10.12 2.98
N ALA A 40 -9.92 9.67 3.76
CA ALA A 40 -8.51 9.73 3.38
C ALA A 40 -8.22 8.87 2.14
N ALA A 41 -8.78 7.66 2.09
CA ALA A 41 -8.66 6.77 0.94
C ALA A 41 -9.25 7.39 -0.34
N ARG A 42 -10.43 7.97 -0.24
CA ARG A 42 -11.07 8.68 -1.35
C ARG A 42 -10.22 9.84 -1.83
N ARG A 43 -9.69 10.63 -0.93
CA ARG A 43 -8.85 11.79 -1.27
C ARG A 43 -7.59 11.37 -2.03
N VAL A 44 -6.92 10.30 -1.61
CA VAL A 44 -5.75 9.77 -2.30
C VAL A 44 -6.11 9.30 -3.71
N SER A 45 -7.22 8.63 -3.88
CA SER A 45 -7.63 8.10 -5.18
C SER A 45 -8.09 9.18 -6.16
N GLU A 46 -8.68 10.26 -5.67
CA GLU A 46 -9.25 11.35 -6.48
C GLU A 46 -8.21 12.41 -6.91
N ASN A 47 -7.10 12.53 -6.19
CA ASN A 47 -6.09 13.54 -6.45
C ASN A 47 -4.92 13.00 -7.25
N ASN A 48 -4.57 13.69 -8.33
CA ASN A 48 -3.36 13.41 -9.11
C ASN A 48 -2.09 13.93 -8.42
N LEU A 49 -2.23 14.88 -7.51
CA LEU A 49 -1.12 15.43 -6.73
C LEU A 49 -1.06 14.76 -5.36
N VAL A 50 0.15 14.39 -4.96
CA VAL A 50 0.39 13.78 -3.65
C VAL A 50 0.28 14.88 -2.58
N SER A 51 -0.80 14.85 -1.79
CA SER A 51 -1.04 15.84 -0.71
C SER A 51 -0.40 15.41 0.60
N PHE A 52 -0.29 14.12 0.85
CA PHE A 52 0.36 13.53 2.02
C PHE A 52 0.94 12.17 1.61
N ASN A 53 2.04 11.81 2.24
CA ASN A 53 2.75 10.57 1.90
C ASN A 53 3.58 10.08 3.10
N PRO A 54 3.35 8.85 3.54
CA PRO A 54 2.40 7.88 3.02
C PRO A 54 0.98 8.08 3.57
N LEU A 55 0.01 7.38 2.99
CA LEU A 55 -1.24 7.06 3.68
C LEU A 55 -1.02 5.75 4.43
N PHE A 56 -1.18 5.77 5.74
CA PHE A 56 -1.05 4.58 6.59
C PHE A 56 -2.41 4.23 7.20
N LEU A 57 -2.93 3.07 6.84
CA LEU A 57 -4.21 2.56 7.34
C LEU A 57 -3.93 1.44 8.34
N PHE A 58 -4.48 1.53 9.54
CA PHE A 58 -4.30 0.49 10.53
C PHE A 58 -5.60 0.14 11.24
N GLY A 59 -5.63 -1.06 11.79
CA GLY A 59 -6.77 -1.61 12.51
C GLY A 59 -6.64 -3.12 12.64
N GLY A 60 -7.51 -3.72 13.40
CA GLY A 60 -7.52 -5.17 13.61
C GLY A 60 -7.83 -5.95 12.33
N VAL A 61 -7.61 -7.25 12.39
CA VAL A 61 -7.89 -8.17 11.30
C VAL A 61 -9.39 -8.13 10.94
N GLY A 62 -9.69 -8.12 9.65
CA GLY A 62 -11.06 -8.18 9.14
C GLY A 62 -11.84 -6.87 9.21
N LEU A 63 -11.21 -5.73 9.52
CA LEU A 63 -11.90 -4.44 9.63
C LEU A 63 -12.00 -3.65 8.32
N GLY A 64 -11.44 -4.15 7.21
CA GLY A 64 -11.60 -3.54 5.89
C GLY A 64 -10.39 -2.78 5.36
N LYS A 65 -9.20 -2.93 5.95
CA LYS A 65 -7.97 -2.30 5.44
C LYS A 65 -7.67 -2.72 4.01
N THR A 66 -7.65 -4.01 3.75
CA THR A 66 -7.40 -4.58 2.42
C THR A 66 -8.47 -4.13 1.43
N HIS A 67 -9.73 -4.11 1.86
CA HIS A 67 -10.84 -3.60 1.03
C HIS A 67 -10.58 -2.15 0.59
N LEU A 68 -10.22 -1.26 1.53
CA LEU A 68 -9.93 0.13 1.19
C LEU A 68 -8.72 0.26 0.26
N MET A 69 -7.67 -0.51 0.45
CA MET A 69 -6.51 -0.50 -0.44
C MET A 69 -6.89 -0.92 -1.86
N HIS A 70 -7.63 -2.01 -2.01
CA HIS A 70 -8.13 -2.44 -3.32
C HIS A 70 -9.06 -1.40 -3.96
N ALA A 71 -9.93 -0.78 -3.15
CA ALA A 71 -10.84 0.25 -3.63
C ALA A 71 -10.09 1.47 -4.19
N ILE A 72 -9.03 1.90 -3.52
CA ILE A 72 -8.15 2.97 -4.01
C ILE A 72 -7.56 2.58 -5.37
N ALA A 73 -7.01 1.37 -5.49
CA ALA A 73 -6.41 0.89 -6.72
C ALA A 73 -7.42 0.81 -7.86
N TRP A 74 -8.61 0.28 -7.61
CA TRP A 74 -9.68 0.23 -8.62
C TRP A 74 -10.09 1.61 -9.10
N ASP A 75 -10.28 2.55 -8.17
CA ASP A 75 -10.69 3.92 -8.50
C ASP A 75 -9.62 4.65 -9.31
N ILE A 76 -8.35 4.52 -8.95
CA ILE A 76 -7.24 5.12 -9.72
C ILE A 76 -7.16 4.52 -11.11
N LYS A 77 -7.27 3.20 -11.26
CA LYS A 77 -7.27 2.54 -12.56
C LYS A 77 -8.38 3.02 -13.48
N GLU A 78 -9.56 3.28 -12.92
CA GLU A 78 -10.70 3.79 -13.67
C GLU A 78 -10.48 5.25 -14.11
N ARG A 79 -9.93 6.09 -13.21
CA ARG A 79 -9.69 7.52 -13.49
C ARG A 79 -8.52 7.75 -14.44
N ASP A 80 -7.44 7.01 -14.26
CA ASP A 80 -6.21 7.14 -15.05
C ASP A 80 -5.55 5.77 -15.27
N PRO A 81 -5.96 5.05 -16.32
CA PRO A 81 -5.42 3.72 -16.61
C PRO A 81 -3.92 3.69 -16.91
N LYS A 82 -3.29 4.84 -17.15
CA LYS A 82 -1.86 4.94 -17.46
C LYS A 82 -0.98 4.93 -16.21
N ARG A 83 -1.55 5.23 -15.04
CA ARG A 83 -0.79 5.21 -13.79
C ARG A 83 -0.41 3.78 -13.42
N LYS A 84 0.85 3.59 -13.10
CA LYS A 84 1.39 2.29 -12.71
C LYS A 84 1.18 2.07 -11.22
N ILE A 85 0.36 1.09 -10.89
CA ILE A 85 0.03 0.71 -9.51
C ILE A 85 0.59 -0.68 -9.24
N VAL A 86 1.32 -0.82 -8.14
CA VAL A 86 1.73 -2.12 -7.61
C VAL A 86 1.14 -2.29 -6.23
N TYR A 87 0.37 -3.36 -6.05
CA TYR A 87 -0.18 -3.81 -4.77
C TYR A 87 0.50 -5.13 -4.36
N LEU A 88 1.13 -5.14 -3.20
CA LEU A 88 1.79 -6.32 -2.63
C LEU A 88 1.48 -6.41 -1.14
N SER A 89 1.43 -7.64 -0.60
CA SER A 89 1.62 -7.82 0.85
C SER A 89 3.10 -7.59 1.20
N ALA A 90 3.36 -7.19 2.44
CA ALA A 90 4.73 -7.07 2.92
C ALA A 90 5.47 -8.42 2.88
N GLU A 91 4.74 -9.52 3.10
CA GLU A 91 5.28 -10.87 2.95
C GLU A 91 5.74 -11.15 1.52
N LYS A 92 4.94 -10.80 0.52
CA LYS A 92 5.31 -10.96 -0.90
C LYS A 92 6.45 -10.03 -1.29
N PHE A 93 6.48 -8.81 -0.78
CA PHE A 93 7.62 -7.89 -0.96
C PHE A 93 8.91 -8.55 -0.46
N MET A 94 8.90 -9.10 0.74
CA MET A 94 10.05 -9.80 1.31
C MET A 94 10.45 -11.00 0.46
N TYR A 95 9.48 -11.81 0.05
CA TYR A 95 9.75 -12.98 -0.81
C TYR A 95 10.42 -12.59 -2.12
N GLU A 96 9.93 -11.59 -2.81
CA GLU A 96 10.49 -11.11 -4.07
C GLU A 96 11.89 -10.49 -3.87
N PHE A 97 12.09 -9.78 -2.77
CA PHE A 97 13.41 -9.24 -2.42
C PHE A 97 14.43 -10.34 -2.16
N VAL A 98 14.10 -11.31 -1.31
CA VAL A 98 14.98 -12.45 -1.00
C VAL A 98 15.30 -13.26 -2.27
N LYS A 99 14.31 -13.46 -3.12
CA LYS A 99 14.48 -14.10 -4.43
C LYS A 99 15.48 -13.32 -5.30
N SER A 100 15.37 -11.99 -5.33
CA SER A 100 16.29 -11.14 -6.09
C SER A 100 17.73 -11.24 -5.59
N LEU A 101 17.92 -11.35 -4.29
CA LEU A 101 19.25 -11.59 -3.68
C LEU A 101 19.82 -12.94 -4.10
N ARG A 102 19.00 -14.00 -4.06
CA ARG A 102 19.39 -15.36 -4.42
C ARG A 102 19.84 -15.46 -5.88
N TYR A 103 19.12 -14.82 -6.78
CA TYR A 103 19.42 -14.83 -8.23
C TYR A 103 20.33 -13.69 -8.67
N ARG A 104 20.86 -12.89 -7.74
CA ARG A 104 21.73 -11.72 -7.99
C ARG A 104 21.12 -10.72 -8.97
N ASP A 105 19.84 -10.48 -8.83
CA ASP A 105 19.06 -9.57 -9.68
C ASP A 105 18.35 -8.49 -8.87
N THR A 106 19.07 -7.93 -7.88
CA THR A 106 18.54 -6.87 -7.02
C THR A 106 18.27 -5.58 -7.80
N MET A 107 19.05 -5.30 -8.83
CA MET A 107 18.88 -4.11 -9.65
C MET A 107 17.52 -4.11 -10.35
N SER A 108 17.14 -5.21 -10.97
CA SER A 108 15.85 -5.37 -11.61
C SER A 108 14.69 -5.20 -10.59
N PHE A 109 14.81 -5.83 -9.42
CA PHE A 109 13.82 -5.68 -8.35
C PHE A 109 13.66 -4.20 -7.91
N LYS A 110 14.78 -3.50 -7.67
CA LYS A 110 14.78 -2.09 -7.27
C LYS A 110 14.18 -1.19 -8.35
N ASP A 111 14.60 -1.36 -9.59
CA ASP A 111 14.11 -0.55 -10.72
C ASP A 111 12.61 -0.72 -10.89
N LYS A 112 12.12 -1.92 -10.73
CA LYS A 112 10.70 -2.26 -10.84
C LYS A 112 9.85 -1.52 -9.83
N LEU A 113 10.19 -1.61 -8.54
CA LEU A 113 9.40 -1.00 -7.48
C LEU A 113 9.59 0.51 -7.38
N ARG A 114 10.74 1.03 -7.81
CA ARG A 114 11.04 2.47 -7.79
C ARG A 114 10.55 3.22 -9.02
N SER A 115 9.95 2.53 -9.99
CA SER A 115 9.41 3.11 -11.22
C SER A 115 7.88 3.20 -11.26
N VAL A 116 7.19 2.75 -10.20
CA VAL A 116 5.72 2.81 -10.13
C VAL A 116 5.25 4.22 -9.76
N ASP A 117 3.98 4.52 -10.06
CA ASP A 117 3.34 5.77 -9.66
C ASP A 117 2.71 5.66 -8.27
N ILE A 118 2.21 4.48 -7.93
CA ILE A 118 1.63 4.19 -6.62
C ILE A 118 2.13 2.84 -6.14
N LEU A 119 2.73 2.80 -4.96
CA LEU A 119 3.12 1.57 -4.28
C LEU A 119 2.20 1.33 -3.09
N MET A 120 1.57 0.17 -3.04
CA MET A 120 0.67 -0.24 -1.98
C MET A 120 1.23 -1.49 -1.30
N ILE A 121 1.51 -1.38 0.00
CA ILE A 121 2.04 -2.49 0.81
C ILE A 121 1.05 -2.82 1.93
N ASP A 122 0.51 -4.02 1.88
CA ASP A 122 -0.45 -4.52 2.88
C ASP A 122 0.26 -5.28 4.00
N ASP A 123 -0.19 -5.11 5.24
CA ASP A 123 0.30 -5.84 6.41
C ASP A 123 1.80 -5.67 6.68
N ILE A 124 2.23 -4.43 6.87
CA ILE A 124 3.65 -4.10 7.08
C ILE A 124 4.27 -4.82 8.29
N GLN A 125 3.49 -5.26 9.27
CA GLN A 125 3.98 -5.99 10.43
C GLN A 125 4.70 -7.30 10.07
N PHE A 126 4.47 -7.84 8.88
CA PHE A 126 5.16 -9.08 8.43
C PHE A 126 6.66 -8.92 8.24
N ILE A 127 7.16 -7.71 8.08
CA ILE A 127 8.61 -7.48 7.98
C ILE A 127 9.26 -7.10 9.31
N ALA A 128 8.51 -7.14 10.41
CA ALA A 128 9.07 -6.94 11.74
C ALA A 128 10.19 -7.95 12.03
N GLY A 129 11.31 -7.47 12.56
CA GLY A 129 12.49 -8.30 12.80
C GLY A 129 13.31 -8.67 11.56
N LYS A 130 12.92 -8.22 10.38
CA LYS A 130 13.59 -8.53 9.11
C LYS A 130 14.43 -7.32 8.65
N GLU A 131 15.63 -7.20 9.18
CA GLU A 131 16.49 -6.02 9.01
C GLU A 131 16.80 -5.71 7.55
N SER A 132 17.26 -6.68 6.76
CA SER A 132 17.58 -6.47 5.34
C SER A 132 16.37 -6.05 4.51
N THR A 133 15.22 -6.65 4.77
CA THR A 133 13.98 -6.33 4.10
C THR A 133 13.51 -4.92 4.47
N GLN A 134 13.61 -4.54 5.74
CA GLN A 134 13.27 -3.20 6.20
C GLN A 134 14.18 -2.13 5.56
N GLU A 135 15.48 -2.42 5.45
CA GLU A 135 16.43 -1.53 4.79
C GLU A 135 16.06 -1.30 3.32
N GLU A 136 15.79 -2.37 2.58
CA GLU A 136 15.38 -2.24 1.17
C GLU A 136 14.04 -1.51 1.05
N PHE A 137 13.09 -1.80 1.90
CA PHE A 137 11.81 -1.09 1.94
C PHE A 137 12.01 0.41 2.22
N PHE A 138 12.87 0.75 3.16
CA PHE A 138 13.20 2.14 3.50
C PHE A 138 13.80 2.91 2.31
N HIS A 139 14.71 2.29 1.57
CA HIS A 139 15.29 2.90 0.38
C HIS A 139 14.28 3.05 -0.77
N THR A 140 13.43 2.05 -0.98
CA THR A 140 12.33 2.13 -1.95
C THR A 140 11.37 3.25 -1.60
N PHE A 141 10.98 3.33 -0.33
CA PHE A 141 10.14 4.39 0.20
C PHE A 141 10.72 5.78 -0.08
N ASN A 142 11.96 6.00 0.30
CA ASN A 142 12.62 7.30 0.09
C ASN A 142 12.74 7.65 -1.39
N SER A 143 13.05 6.69 -2.25
CA SER A 143 13.11 6.89 -3.70
C SER A 143 11.78 7.35 -4.26
N LEU A 144 10.68 6.72 -3.88
CA LEU A 144 9.34 7.08 -4.36
C LEU A 144 8.87 8.43 -3.83
N VAL A 145 9.10 8.71 -2.56
CA VAL A 145 8.80 10.03 -1.99
C VAL A 145 9.59 11.13 -2.68
N GLY A 146 10.87 10.89 -2.94
CA GLY A 146 11.73 11.84 -3.68
C GLY A 146 11.26 12.12 -5.11
N GLN A 147 10.54 11.19 -5.72
CA GLN A 147 9.94 11.34 -7.05
C GLN A 147 8.48 11.84 -6.99
N SER A 148 7.98 12.22 -5.84
CA SER A 148 6.59 12.61 -5.62
C SER A 148 5.57 11.52 -6.00
N LYS A 149 5.93 10.25 -5.77
CA LYS A 149 5.05 9.10 -5.97
C LYS A 149 4.29 8.77 -4.70
N GLN A 150 3.07 8.26 -4.83
CA GLN A 150 2.21 7.94 -3.71
C GLN A 150 2.54 6.58 -3.12
N ILE A 151 2.62 6.51 -1.79
CA ILE A 151 2.75 5.25 -1.04
C ILE A 151 1.55 5.10 -0.12
N ILE A 152 0.99 3.89 -0.10
CA ILE A 152 -0.12 3.50 0.77
C ILE A 152 0.27 2.22 1.48
N ILE A 153 0.16 2.22 2.80
CA ILE A 153 0.62 1.10 3.63
C ILE A 153 -0.48 0.76 4.63
N SER A 154 -0.65 -0.52 4.90
CA SER A 154 -1.49 -0.96 6.00
C SER A 154 -0.69 -1.68 7.08
N GLY A 155 -1.23 -1.68 8.29
CA GLY A 155 -0.70 -2.42 9.43
C GLY A 155 -1.79 -2.84 10.39
N ASP A 156 -1.47 -3.75 11.29
CA ASP A 156 -2.40 -4.22 12.32
C ASP A 156 -2.49 -3.26 13.52
N ARG A 157 -1.60 -2.27 13.57
CA ARG A 157 -1.55 -1.25 14.64
C ARG A 157 -0.86 0.02 14.11
N ALA A 158 -0.92 1.09 14.91
CA ALA A 158 -0.28 2.36 14.57
C ALA A 158 1.23 2.19 14.35
N PRO A 159 1.86 3.04 13.52
CA PRO A 159 3.31 2.94 13.28
C PRO A 159 4.15 2.98 14.55
N SER A 160 3.76 3.81 15.52
CA SER A 160 4.45 3.92 16.81
C SER A 160 4.41 2.64 17.66
N ASP A 161 3.40 1.78 17.43
CA ASP A 161 3.18 0.54 18.17
C ASP A 161 3.70 -0.71 17.43
N LEU A 162 4.31 -0.53 16.26
CA LEU A 162 4.89 -1.62 15.48
C LEU A 162 6.25 -2.03 16.03
N ASP A 163 6.24 -3.02 16.92
CA ASP A 163 7.46 -3.61 17.45
C ASP A 163 8.24 -4.35 16.35
N GLY A 164 9.55 -4.31 16.43
CA GLY A 164 10.42 -4.98 15.47
C GLY A 164 10.67 -4.22 14.17
N LEU A 165 10.09 -3.04 13.98
CA LEU A 165 10.46 -2.10 12.93
C LEU A 165 11.48 -1.10 13.47
N GLU A 166 12.49 -0.80 12.66
CA GLU A 166 13.48 0.23 12.99
C GLU A 166 12.82 1.60 13.19
N GLU A 167 13.35 2.39 14.10
CA GLU A 167 12.81 3.71 14.44
C GLU A 167 12.72 4.64 13.23
N ARG A 168 13.73 4.66 12.38
CA ARG A 168 13.72 5.48 11.17
C ARG A 168 12.58 5.11 10.20
N LEU A 169 12.25 3.83 10.10
CA LEU A 169 11.12 3.37 9.29
C LEU A 169 9.78 3.75 9.92
N ARG A 170 9.62 3.52 11.23
CA ARG A 170 8.41 3.94 11.95
C ARG A 170 8.15 5.44 11.82
N SER A 171 9.19 6.25 11.91
CA SER A 171 9.12 7.69 11.73
C SER A 171 8.58 8.07 10.34
N ARG A 172 9.09 7.41 9.29
CA ARG A 172 8.61 7.64 7.92
C ARG A 172 7.15 7.22 7.73
N LEU A 173 6.74 6.10 8.32
CA LEU A 173 5.36 5.62 8.24
C LEU A 173 4.38 6.58 8.93
N SER A 174 4.81 7.30 9.95
CA SER A 174 3.99 8.26 10.70
C SER A 174 3.94 9.64 10.08
N PHE A 175 4.79 9.93 9.10
CA PHE A 175 5.00 11.29 8.59
C PHE A 175 3.82 11.83 7.79
N GLY A 176 3.10 10.99 7.07
CA GLY A 176 1.95 11.38 6.26
C GLY A 176 0.65 11.38 7.06
N LEU A 177 -0.40 10.83 6.47
CA LEU A 177 -1.70 10.69 7.12
C LEU A 177 -1.86 9.28 7.66
N VAL A 178 -2.20 9.18 8.94
CA VAL A 178 -2.48 7.90 9.62
C VAL A 178 -3.98 7.80 9.86
N GLY A 179 -4.61 6.80 9.27
CA GLY A 179 -6.04 6.54 9.41
C GLY A 179 -6.30 5.24 10.17
N GLU A 180 -7.07 5.30 11.24
CA GLU A 180 -7.48 4.13 12.00
C GLU A 180 -8.84 3.62 11.57
N ILE A 181 -8.95 2.30 11.41
CA ILE A 181 -10.22 1.62 11.24
C ILE A 181 -10.53 0.94 12.57
N HIS A 182 -11.49 1.49 13.29
CA HIS A 182 -11.91 0.94 14.58
C HIS A 182 -12.86 -0.24 14.38
N LYS A 183 -12.97 -1.06 15.42
CA LYS A 183 -14.03 -2.05 15.49
C LYS A 183 -15.39 -1.33 15.55
N ALA A 184 -16.33 -1.78 14.71
CA ALA A 184 -17.69 -1.25 14.71
C ALA A 184 -18.31 -1.34 16.11
N ASP A 185 -18.97 -0.27 16.56
CA ASP A 185 -19.75 -0.29 17.80
C ASP A 185 -21.07 -1.07 17.60
N TYR A 186 -21.81 -1.25 18.67
CA TYR A 186 -23.05 -2.04 18.63
C TYR A 186 -24.10 -1.44 17.67
N GLU A 187 -24.26 -0.13 17.64
CA GLU A 187 -25.24 0.55 16.77
C GLU A 187 -24.90 0.34 15.30
N LEU A 188 -23.64 0.48 14.94
CA LEU A 188 -23.18 0.26 13.57
C LEU A 188 -23.34 -1.21 13.15
N ARG A 189 -23.11 -2.17 14.05
CA ARG A 189 -23.35 -3.60 13.80
C ARG A 189 -24.81 -3.90 13.49
N LEU A 190 -25.74 -3.28 14.17
CA LEU A 190 -27.17 -3.42 13.88
C LEU A 190 -27.53 -2.91 12.49
N SER A 191 -26.89 -1.85 12.03
CA SER A 191 -27.10 -1.30 10.69
C SER A 191 -26.54 -2.20 9.59
N ILE A 192 -25.49 -2.94 9.87
CA ILE A 192 -24.85 -3.87 8.92
C ILE A 192 -25.63 -5.17 8.80
N LEU A 193 -26.23 -5.61 9.87
CA LEU A 193 -27.02 -6.84 9.92
C LEU A 193 -28.39 -6.69 9.28
#